data_9b1db5d3ac2347af4530b6d2b04baa96
#
_entry.id   9b1db5d3ac2347af4530b6d2b04baa96
#
_cell.length_a   1.000
_cell.length_b   1.000
_cell.length_c   1.000
_cell.angle_alpha   90.00
_cell.angle_beta   90.00
_cell.angle_gamma   90.00
#
_symmetry.space_group_name_H-M   'P 1'
#
loop_
_entity.id
_entity.type
_entity.pdbx_description
1 polymer ?
#
loop_
_entity_poly.entity_id
_entity_poly.type
_entity_poly.pdbx_seq_one_letter_code
_entity_poly.pdbx_strand_id
1 'polypeptide(L)'
;RITVGGKTRFVCVDGPEFDGHQVDFDEMLKRMGAFKDIEKEEIHKLDTEKPTTCEATKELDGRDAEWRASLRKAMKPKERMAIPRVKMNELDAEYRSHSRKEEVNLGLNEEQAITEAKRCLDCPNPTCMNGCPVGINIPKFIKNIERGEFLEAAKTLKATSALPAVCGRVCPQEKQCESQCTHLKAGHEAVAIGYLERFAADYERESGQISVPEVAEKNNIKVAVIGSGPAGLSFAGDMAKQGYDVTVFEALHEIGGVLKYGIPEFRLPNKIVDVEIDNLSKMGVKFMKDCIVGKTISVEDLEAEDFKGIFVASGAGLPNFMNIPGENSINIMSSNEYLTRVNLMDAASEDSDTPVTFGKRVAVIGGGNTAMDSVRTARRLGAERAMIIYRRSEEEMPARLEEVKHAKEEGVEFLTLHNPIEYIADEKGRVKQVVLQKMELGEPDASGRRSPIAIPGATETIDIDMAIVSVGVSPNPIVPSSIPGLELGRKGTIAVNENMQSSIPTIYAGGDIVRGGATVILAMGDGRKAAASMHAQLSSK
;
A
#
# COMPACT_ATOMS: atom_id res chain seq x y z
N ARG A 1 -14.41 -34.20 1.35
CA ARG A 1 -15.06 -35.40 1.89
C ARG A 1 -14.00 -36.41 2.31
N ILE A 2 -14.00 -36.83 3.57
CA ILE A 2 -13.05 -37.79 4.11
C ILE A 2 -13.80 -38.81 4.98
N THR A 3 -13.21 -39.99 5.22
CA THR A 3 -13.76 -40.96 6.15
C THR A 3 -13.02 -40.86 7.47
N VAL A 4 -13.79 -40.67 8.57
CA VAL A 4 -13.29 -40.52 9.93
C VAL A 4 -14.07 -41.48 10.81
N GLY A 5 -13.40 -42.43 11.49
CA GLY A 5 -14.03 -43.43 12.32
C GLY A 5 -15.12 -44.25 11.60
N GLY A 6 -14.89 -44.58 10.32
CA GLY A 6 -15.82 -45.33 9.45
C GLY A 6 -17.05 -44.54 8.98
N LYS A 7 -17.12 -43.23 9.25
CA LYS A 7 -18.22 -42.35 8.77
C LYS A 7 -17.70 -41.30 7.79
N THR A 8 -18.47 -41.05 6.75
CA THR A 8 -18.18 -39.97 5.79
C THR A 8 -18.41 -38.61 6.45
N ARG A 9 -17.39 -37.71 6.34
CA ARG A 9 -17.42 -36.34 6.82
C ARG A 9 -17.08 -35.36 5.69
N PHE A 10 -17.53 -34.12 5.81
CA PHE A 10 -17.24 -33.07 4.87
C PHE A 10 -16.41 -31.98 5.58
N VAL A 11 -15.16 -31.80 5.14
CA VAL A 11 -14.24 -30.83 5.73
C VAL A 11 -14.83 -29.42 5.79
N CYS A 12 -15.59 -29.03 4.77
CA CYS A 12 -16.26 -27.72 4.69
C CYS A 12 -17.50 -27.57 5.59
N VAL A 13 -18.06 -28.67 6.09
CA VAL A 13 -19.31 -28.68 6.91
C VAL A 13 -19.02 -29.13 8.33
N ASP A 14 -18.25 -30.21 8.49
CA ASP A 14 -17.96 -30.84 9.78
C ASP A 14 -16.71 -30.25 10.47
N GLY A 15 -16.01 -29.29 9.80
CA GLY A 15 -14.81 -28.61 10.27
C GLY A 15 -13.51 -29.19 9.71
N PRO A 16 -12.43 -28.41 9.68
CA PRO A 16 -11.12 -28.84 9.16
C PRO A 16 -10.32 -29.70 10.14
N GLU A 17 -10.70 -29.74 11.43
CA GLU A 17 -9.97 -30.46 12.48
C GLU A 17 -10.63 -31.81 12.75
N PHE A 18 -9.91 -32.88 12.45
CA PHE A 18 -10.30 -34.25 12.74
C PHE A 18 -9.14 -34.97 13.44
N ASP A 19 -9.50 -35.95 14.32
CA ASP A 19 -8.50 -36.84 14.88
C ASP A 19 -7.84 -37.67 13.77
N GLY A 20 -6.58 -37.36 13.49
CA GLY A 20 -5.81 -38.00 12.42
C GLY A 20 -5.70 -39.53 12.57
N HIS A 21 -5.81 -40.08 13.78
CA HIS A 21 -5.81 -41.51 14.04
C HIS A 21 -7.10 -42.21 13.58
N GLN A 22 -8.16 -41.46 13.33
CA GLN A 22 -9.45 -41.96 12.85
C GLN A 22 -9.68 -41.68 11.37
N VAL A 23 -8.80 -40.97 10.71
CA VAL A 23 -8.89 -40.63 9.28
C VAL A 23 -8.37 -41.78 8.43
N ASP A 24 -9.19 -42.26 7.47
CA ASP A 24 -8.75 -43.21 6.44
C ASP A 24 -7.99 -42.45 5.33
N PHE A 25 -6.68 -42.35 5.51
CA PHE A 25 -5.79 -41.70 4.54
C PHE A 25 -5.66 -42.48 3.23
N ASP A 26 -5.78 -43.81 3.26
CA ASP A 26 -5.68 -44.63 2.05
C ASP A 26 -6.89 -44.43 1.15
N GLU A 27 -8.07 -44.34 1.72
CA GLU A 27 -9.29 -43.98 0.96
C GLU A 27 -9.18 -42.54 0.43
N MET A 28 -8.69 -41.61 1.25
CA MET A 28 -8.52 -40.22 0.83
C MET A 28 -7.55 -40.09 -0.34
N LEU A 29 -6.39 -40.76 -0.29
CA LEU A 29 -5.40 -40.77 -1.37
C LEU A 29 -5.91 -41.42 -2.66
N LYS A 30 -6.67 -42.53 -2.54
CA LYS A 30 -7.33 -43.17 -3.70
C LYS A 30 -8.34 -42.23 -4.35
N ARG A 31 -9.12 -41.50 -3.57
CA ARG A 31 -10.09 -40.51 -4.08
C ARG A 31 -9.39 -39.29 -4.73
N MET A 32 -8.32 -38.78 -4.13
CA MET A 32 -7.52 -37.72 -4.74
C MET A 32 -6.85 -38.16 -6.05
N GLY A 33 -6.55 -39.44 -6.18
CA GLY A 33 -6.01 -40.03 -7.43
C GLY A 33 -7.07 -40.31 -8.51
N ALA A 34 -8.35 -40.54 -8.10
CA ALA A 34 -9.41 -40.98 -9.01
C ALA A 34 -9.85 -39.92 -10.04
N PHE A 35 -9.57 -38.65 -9.77
CA PHE A 35 -9.92 -37.54 -10.66
C PHE A 35 -8.75 -37.00 -11.48
N LYS A 36 -7.51 -37.50 -11.25
CA LYS A 36 -6.30 -37.01 -11.95
C LYS A 36 -6.37 -37.14 -13.47
N ASP A 37 -7.02 -38.15 -13.96
CA ASP A 37 -7.14 -38.39 -15.42
C ASP A 37 -8.24 -37.51 -16.01
N ILE A 38 -9.34 -37.32 -15.27
CA ILE A 38 -10.43 -36.40 -15.63
C ILE A 38 -9.96 -34.94 -15.55
N GLU A 39 -9.19 -34.59 -14.51
CA GLU A 39 -8.57 -33.25 -14.39
C GLU A 39 -7.59 -32.98 -15.52
N LYS A 40 -6.82 -33.97 -15.96
CA LYS A 40 -5.95 -33.84 -17.13
C LYS A 40 -6.74 -33.70 -18.45
N GLU A 41 -7.85 -34.41 -18.61
CA GLU A 41 -8.72 -34.29 -19.78
C GLU A 41 -9.44 -32.92 -19.78
N GLU A 42 -9.90 -32.44 -18.62
CA GLU A 42 -10.54 -31.12 -18.50
C GLU A 42 -9.53 -29.97 -18.69
N ILE A 43 -8.32 -30.09 -18.16
CA ILE A 43 -7.23 -29.14 -18.43
C ILE A 43 -6.89 -29.14 -19.93
N HIS A 44 -6.85 -30.31 -20.56
CA HIS A 44 -6.61 -30.40 -22.01
C HIS A 44 -7.76 -29.83 -22.84
N LYS A 45 -9.01 -29.96 -22.39
CA LYS A 45 -10.19 -29.31 -23.01
C LYS A 45 -10.15 -27.79 -22.81
N LEU A 46 -9.82 -27.30 -21.61
CA LEU A 46 -9.63 -25.88 -21.34
C LEU A 46 -8.49 -25.26 -22.17
N ASP A 47 -7.43 -26.02 -22.44
CA ASP A 47 -6.34 -25.61 -23.33
C ASP A 47 -6.73 -25.63 -24.82
N THR A 48 -7.76 -26.42 -25.19
CA THR A 48 -8.23 -26.54 -26.58
C THR A 48 -9.47 -25.68 -26.86
N GLU A 49 -10.31 -25.43 -25.88
CA GLU A 49 -11.40 -24.46 -25.94
C GLU A 49 -10.89 -23.07 -25.55
N LYS A 50 -10.21 -22.40 -26.49
CA LYS A 50 -9.84 -20.99 -26.29
C LYS A 50 -11.12 -20.19 -26.08
N PRO A 51 -11.29 -19.47 -24.94
CA PRO A 51 -12.33 -18.45 -24.87
C PRO A 51 -12.07 -17.48 -26.02
N THR A 52 -13.12 -17.06 -26.69
CA THR A 52 -13.13 -15.98 -27.68
C THR A 52 -12.76 -14.68 -26.96
N THR A 53 -11.48 -14.52 -26.64
CA THR A 53 -10.94 -13.24 -26.20
C THR A 53 -10.88 -12.33 -27.41
N CYS A 54 -11.35 -11.10 -27.25
CA CYS A 54 -11.20 -10.03 -28.21
C CYS A 54 -9.75 -10.00 -28.72
N GLU A 55 -9.53 -9.82 -30.03
CA GLU A 55 -8.19 -9.85 -30.64
C GLU A 55 -7.20 -8.89 -29.94
N ALA A 56 -7.68 -7.77 -29.44
CA ALA A 56 -6.90 -6.82 -28.64
C ALA A 56 -6.34 -7.40 -27.32
N THR A 57 -7.02 -8.38 -26.69
CA THR A 57 -6.51 -9.06 -25.48
C THR A 57 -5.48 -10.14 -25.79
N LYS A 58 -5.51 -10.72 -26.99
CA LYS A 58 -4.50 -11.70 -27.43
C LYS A 58 -3.11 -11.08 -27.62
N GLU A 59 -3.03 -9.80 -28.04
CA GLU A 59 -1.75 -9.07 -28.14
C GLU A 59 -1.19 -8.65 -26.77
N LEU A 60 -2.03 -8.50 -25.73
CA LEU A 60 -1.63 -8.06 -24.42
C LEU A 60 -0.95 -9.13 -23.55
N ASP A 61 -1.26 -10.42 -23.75
CA ASP A 61 -0.79 -11.51 -22.85
C ASP A 61 0.46 -12.28 -23.31
N GLY A 62 0.97 -12.01 -24.48
CA GLY A 62 1.94 -12.86 -25.14
C GLY A 62 3.32 -12.95 -24.50
N ARG A 63 3.48 -13.74 -23.42
CA ARG A 63 4.82 -14.23 -23.04
C ARG A 63 5.51 -14.87 -24.25
N ASP A 64 4.75 -15.50 -25.12
CA ASP A 64 5.20 -16.17 -26.34
C ASP A 64 5.18 -15.27 -27.58
N ALA A 65 4.85 -14.00 -27.43
CA ALA A 65 5.06 -13.02 -28.49
C ALA A 65 6.51 -13.09 -28.98
N GLU A 66 6.71 -13.07 -30.30
CA GLU A 66 8.02 -13.27 -30.93
C GLU A 66 9.11 -12.35 -30.36
N TRP A 67 8.75 -11.11 -30.06
CA TRP A 67 9.69 -10.16 -29.50
C TRP A 67 10.17 -10.54 -28.09
N ARG A 68 9.28 -11.05 -27.21
CA ARG A 68 9.67 -11.52 -25.86
C ARG A 68 10.48 -12.82 -25.95
N ALA A 69 10.07 -13.71 -26.84
CA ALA A 69 10.80 -14.96 -27.11
C ALA A 69 12.22 -14.68 -27.66
N SER A 70 12.40 -13.66 -28.50
CA SER A 70 13.72 -13.25 -29.00
C SER A 70 14.65 -12.79 -27.89
N LEU A 71 14.15 -12.00 -26.92
CA LEU A 71 14.94 -11.55 -25.75
C LEU A 71 15.37 -12.73 -24.86
N ARG A 72 14.49 -13.74 -24.66
CA ARG A 72 14.85 -14.95 -23.91
C ARG A 72 15.92 -15.78 -24.63
N LYS A 73 15.91 -15.80 -25.97
CA LYS A 73 16.93 -16.48 -26.77
C LYS A 73 18.26 -15.73 -26.79
N ALA A 74 18.21 -14.39 -26.82
CA ALA A 74 19.40 -13.55 -26.89
C ALA A 74 20.26 -13.61 -25.61
N MET A 75 19.67 -13.84 -24.44
CA MET A 75 20.40 -13.95 -23.17
C MET A 75 19.80 -15.05 -22.31
N LYS A 76 20.63 -16.02 -21.92
CA LYS A 76 20.21 -17.19 -21.13
C LYS A 76 19.96 -16.81 -19.65
N PRO A 77 19.14 -17.57 -18.92
CA PRO A 77 18.85 -17.30 -17.50
C PRO A 77 20.11 -17.15 -16.64
N LYS A 78 21.15 -17.95 -16.82
CA LYS A 78 22.40 -17.87 -16.07
C LYS A 78 23.15 -16.55 -16.31
N GLU A 79 23.11 -16.03 -17.52
CA GLU A 79 23.74 -14.76 -17.89
C GLU A 79 22.97 -13.59 -17.26
N ARG A 80 21.63 -13.65 -17.26
CA ARG A 80 20.75 -12.66 -16.61
C ARG A 80 20.94 -12.62 -15.09
N MET A 81 21.07 -13.78 -14.46
CA MET A 81 21.31 -13.90 -13.02
C MET A 81 22.70 -13.41 -12.60
N ALA A 82 23.68 -13.41 -13.50
CA ALA A 82 25.03 -12.92 -13.23
C ALA A 82 25.12 -11.38 -13.22
N ILE A 83 24.13 -10.67 -13.76
CA ILE A 83 24.10 -9.21 -13.73
C ILE A 83 23.81 -8.75 -12.28
N PRO A 84 24.66 -7.90 -11.68
CA PRO A 84 24.42 -7.38 -10.34
C PRO A 84 23.18 -6.48 -10.32
N ARG A 85 22.47 -6.42 -9.19
CA ARG A 85 21.33 -5.51 -9.00
C ARG A 85 21.81 -4.05 -9.09
N VAL A 86 21.12 -3.27 -9.89
CA VAL A 86 21.39 -1.83 -10.02
C VAL A 86 20.98 -1.12 -8.74
N LYS A 87 21.83 -0.22 -8.26
CA LYS A 87 21.55 0.61 -7.09
C LYS A 87 20.74 1.84 -7.50
N MET A 88 19.82 2.26 -6.63
CA MET A 88 19.11 3.52 -6.77
C MET A 88 20.11 4.69 -6.67
N ASN A 89 19.96 5.68 -7.54
CA ASN A 89 20.64 6.95 -7.37
C ASN A 89 19.95 7.74 -6.26
N GLU A 90 20.71 8.20 -5.29
CA GLU A 90 20.20 8.89 -4.10
C GLU A 90 20.95 10.22 -3.88
N LEU A 91 20.28 11.20 -3.29
CA LEU A 91 20.93 12.41 -2.81
C LEU A 91 21.88 12.07 -1.65
N ASP A 92 22.96 12.83 -1.52
CA ASP A 92 23.89 12.73 -0.41
C ASP A 92 23.17 12.81 0.94
N ALA A 93 23.56 11.97 1.91
CA ALA A 93 22.83 11.79 3.16
C ALA A 93 22.82 13.05 4.05
N GLU A 94 23.93 13.77 4.11
CA GLU A 94 24.02 15.01 4.89
C GLU A 94 23.17 16.10 4.23
N TYR A 95 23.33 16.29 2.92
CA TYR A 95 22.55 17.25 2.16
C TYR A 95 21.04 17.01 2.29
N ARG A 96 20.58 15.77 2.03
CA ARG A 96 19.15 15.43 2.04
C ARG A 96 18.53 15.52 3.43
N SER A 97 19.32 15.37 4.50
CA SER A 97 18.83 15.51 5.87
C SER A 97 18.37 16.93 6.22
N HIS A 98 18.70 17.93 5.39
CA HIS A 98 18.32 19.34 5.54
C HIS A 98 17.34 19.80 4.44
N SER A 99 17.10 18.99 3.38
CA SER A 99 16.18 19.32 2.29
C SER A 99 14.81 18.73 2.51
N ARG A 100 13.78 19.59 2.65
CA ARG A 100 12.38 19.16 2.89
C ARG A 100 11.63 18.74 1.64
N LYS A 101 11.90 19.38 0.51
CA LYS A 101 11.09 19.28 -0.73
C LYS A 101 11.76 18.47 -1.84
N GLU A 102 13.04 18.15 -1.71
CA GLU A 102 13.74 17.37 -2.72
C GLU A 102 13.59 15.87 -2.45
N GLU A 103 13.22 15.14 -3.49
CA GLU A 103 13.06 13.70 -3.43
C GLU A 103 14.42 13.03 -3.20
N VAL A 104 14.50 12.15 -2.20
CA VAL A 104 15.74 11.45 -1.80
C VAL A 104 16.25 10.53 -2.91
N ASN A 105 15.37 9.73 -3.46
CA ASN A 105 15.66 8.83 -4.58
C ASN A 105 15.57 9.60 -5.90
N LEU A 106 16.62 9.53 -6.71
CA LEU A 106 16.70 10.25 -7.99
C LEU A 106 16.22 9.43 -9.20
N GLY A 107 15.89 8.15 -8.98
CA GLY A 107 15.50 7.24 -10.06
C GLY A 107 16.70 6.63 -10.78
N LEU A 108 16.42 5.86 -11.81
CA LEU A 108 17.41 5.26 -12.71
C LEU A 108 17.46 6.06 -14.00
N ASN A 109 18.64 6.14 -14.62
CA ASN A 109 18.72 6.58 -16.02
C ASN A 109 18.38 5.41 -16.97
N GLU A 110 18.27 5.68 -18.28
CA GLU A 110 17.89 4.69 -19.29
C GLU A 110 18.82 3.47 -19.32
N GLU A 111 20.14 3.69 -19.27
CA GLU A 111 21.14 2.61 -19.29
C GLU A 111 21.02 1.71 -18.05
N GLN A 112 20.87 2.31 -16.88
CA GLN A 112 20.65 1.60 -15.63
C GLN A 112 19.35 0.80 -15.66
N ALA A 113 18.26 1.39 -16.16
CA ALA A 113 16.96 0.74 -16.26
C ALA A 113 17.00 -0.46 -17.24
N ILE A 114 17.62 -0.31 -18.41
CA ILE A 114 17.82 -1.42 -19.37
C ILE A 114 18.68 -2.51 -18.74
N THR A 115 19.75 -2.15 -18.03
CA THR A 115 20.64 -3.12 -17.36
C THR A 115 19.89 -3.91 -16.29
N GLU A 116 19.10 -3.25 -15.46
CA GLU A 116 18.27 -3.92 -14.45
C GLU A 116 17.17 -4.78 -15.09
N ALA A 117 16.55 -4.29 -16.17
CA ALA A 117 15.50 -5.02 -16.89
C ALA A 117 16.02 -6.33 -17.52
N LYS A 118 17.29 -6.35 -17.98
CA LYS A 118 17.93 -7.56 -18.49
C LYS A 118 18.02 -8.68 -17.46
N ARG A 119 18.02 -8.37 -16.17
CA ARG A 119 18.01 -9.37 -15.09
C ARG A 119 16.74 -10.22 -15.08
N CYS A 120 15.59 -9.66 -15.51
CA CYS A 120 14.33 -10.39 -15.50
C CYS A 120 14.37 -11.63 -16.40
N LEU A 121 14.04 -12.80 -15.82
CA LEU A 121 14.05 -14.09 -16.52
C LEU A 121 12.85 -14.30 -17.44
N ASP A 122 11.83 -13.47 -17.36
CA ASP A 122 10.55 -13.68 -18.03
C ASP A 122 9.98 -15.08 -17.77
N CYS A 123 9.77 -15.40 -16.49
CA CYS A 123 9.40 -16.73 -16.00
C CYS A 123 8.10 -17.23 -16.65
N PRO A 124 7.94 -18.55 -16.91
CA PRO A 124 6.68 -19.13 -17.37
C PRO A 124 5.54 -18.94 -16.38
N ASN A 125 5.85 -19.09 -15.08
CA ASN A 125 4.95 -18.80 -13.98
C ASN A 125 5.56 -17.66 -13.14
N PRO A 126 5.20 -16.40 -13.42
CA PRO A 126 5.82 -15.24 -12.81
C PRO A 126 5.26 -14.98 -11.41
N THR A 127 5.81 -15.64 -10.39
CA THR A 127 5.37 -15.52 -8.99
C THR A 127 5.39 -14.08 -8.47
N CYS A 128 6.22 -13.21 -9.04
CA CYS A 128 6.21 -11.77 -8.71
C CYS A 128 4.84 -11.10 -8.95
N MET A 129 4.06 -11.54 -9.94
CA MET A 129 2.71 -11.05 -10.18
C MET A 129 1.76 -11.38 -9.03
N ASN A 130 1.91 -12.56 -8.41
CA ASN A 130 1.10 -12.96 -7.25
C ASN A 130 1.41 -12.08 -6.02
N GLY A 131 2.59 -11.49 -5.97
CA GLY A 131 2.98 -10.53 -4.93
C GLY A 131 2.47 -9.11 -5.17
N CYS A 132 1.82 -8.85 -6.32
CA CYS A 132 1.28 -7.53 -6.66
C CYS A 132 -0.25 -7.50 -6.46
N PRO A 133 -0.78 -6.76 -5.47
CA PRO A 133 -2.22 -6.70 -5.19
C PRO A 133 -3.09 -6.17 -6.34
N VAL A 134 -2.51 -5.40 -7.26
CA VAL A 134 -3.22 -4.87 -8.43
C VAL A 134 -2.97 -5.67 -9.72
N GLY A 135 -2.17 -6.74 -9.64
CA GLY A 135 -1.97 -7.69 -10.75
C GLY A 135 -1.24 -7.12 -11.96
N ILE A 136 -0.21 -6.27 -11.76
CA ILE A 136 0.61 -5.74 -12.86
C ILE A 136 1.27 -6.89 -13.62
N ASN A 137 1.24 -6.83 -14.96
CA ASN A 137 2.02 -7.74 -15.79
C ASN A 137 3.52 -7.38 -15.73
N ILE A 138 4.14 -7.77 -14.59
CA ILE A 138 5.52 -7.40 -14.25
C ILE A 138 6.53 -7.85 -15.32
N PRO A 139 6.52 -9.09 -15.81
CA PRO A 139 7.48 -9.48 -16.85
C PRO A 139 7.33 -8.68 -18.14
N LYS A 140 6.10 -8.32 -18.53
CA LYS A 140 5.84 -7.60 -19.77
C LYS A 140 6.41 -6.19 -19.72
N PHE A 141 6.10 -5.39 -18.68
CA PHE A 141 6.61 -4.02 -18.62
C PHE A 141 8.15 -4.00 -18.50
N ILE A 142 8.74 -4.96 -17.76
CA ILE A 142 10.20 -5.05 -17.65
C ILE A 142 10.83 -5.42 -19.02
N LYS A 143 10.20 -6.30 -19.79
CA LYS A 143 10.70 -6.63 -21.12
C LYS A 143 10.55 -5.49 -22.13
N ASN A 144 9.54 -4.65 -21.98
CA ASN A 144 9.45 -3.41 -22.76
C ASN A 144 10.62 -2.47 -22.43
N ILE A 145 10.99 -2.32 -21.14
CA ILE A 145 12.17 -1.54 -20.73
C ILE A 145 13.45 -2.14 -21.31
N GLU A 146 13.63 -3.47 -21.27
CA GLU A 146 14.81 -4.14 -21.87
C GLU A 146 14.99 -3.80 -23.35
N ARG A 147 13.91 -3.53 -24.09
CA ARG A 147 13.91 -3.13 -25.51
C ARG A 147 14.06 -1.64 -25.74
N GLY A 148 14.03 -0.81 -24.71
CA GLY A 148 13.97 0.63 -24.82
C GLY A 148 12.57 1.18 -25.15
N GLU A 149 11.52 0.36 -25.01
CA GLU A 149 10.12 0.75 -25.26
C GLU A 149 9.48 1.27 -23.97
N PHE A 150 9.97 2.40 -23.46
CA PHE A 150 9.64 2.89 -22.11
C PHE A 150 8.19 3.36 -22.00
N LEU A 151 7.62 3.95 -23.07
CA LEU A 151 6.21 4.35 -23.10
C LEU A 151 5.26 3.13 -23.11
N GLU A 152 5.63 2.03 -23.80
CA GLU A 152 4.87 0.79 -23.77
C GLU A 152 4.97 0.11 -22.39
N ALA A 153 6.09 0.27 -21.69
CA ALA A 153 6.22 -0.16 -20.32
C ALA A 153 5.24 0.60 -19.40
N ALA A 154 5.17 1.92 -19.50
CA ALA A 154 4.22 2.75 -18.76
C ALA A 154 2.76 2.39 -19.06
N LYS A 155 2.41 2.19 -20.33
CA LYS A 155 1.08 1.72 -20.74
C LYS A 155 0.72 0.35 -20.15
N THR A 156 1.69 -0.57 -20.11
CA THR A 156 1.50 -1.88 -19.47
C THR A 156 1.22 -1.75 -17.97
N LEU A 157 1.89 -0.84 -17.26
CA LEU A 157 1.62 -0.55 -15.86
C LEU A 157 0.20 0.02 -15.66
N LYS A 158 -0.20 0.99 -16.46
CA LYS A 158 -1.51 1.67 -16.38
C LYS A 158 -2.71 0.77 -16.73
N ALA A 159 -2.47 -0.36 -17.39
CA ALA A 159 -3.55 -1.32 -17.65
C ALA A 159 -4.24 -1.79 -16.36
N THR A 160 -3.48 -1.95 -15.29
CA THR A 160 -3.98 -2.46 -13.99
C THR A 160 -3.67 -1.55 -12.80
N SER A 161 -2.74 -0.63 -12.89
CA SER A 161 -2.41 0.33 -11.83
C SER A 161 -2.90 1.74 -12.19
N ALA A 162 -3.69 2.34 -11.30
CA ALA A 162 -4.11 3.74 -11.44
C ALA A 162 -3.03 4.74 -11.02
N LEU A 163 -2.02 4.30 -10.24
CA LEU A 163 -1.02 5.16 -9.60
C LEU A 163 0.40 4.58 -9.72
N PRO A 164 0.91 4.26 -10.93
CA PRO A 164 2.21 3.59 -11.09
C PRO A 164 3.38 4.42 -10.57
N ALA A 165 3.38 5.75 -10.77
CA ALA A 165 4.44 6.63 -10.28
C ALA A 165 4.51 6.68 -8.75
N VAL A 166 3.37 6.56 -8.07
CA VAL A 166 3.27 6.44 -6.61
C VAL A 166 3.77 5.06 -6.16
N CYS A 167 3.29 3.98 -6.77
CA CYS A 167 3.64 2.61 -6.39
C CYS A 167 5.13 2.33 -6.51
N GLY A 168 5.79 2.79 -7.57
CA GLY A 168 7.23 2.67 -7.76
C GLY A 168 8.05 3.33 -6.65
N ARG A 169 7.48 4.34 -5.95
CA ARG A 169 8.12 5.07 -4.84
C ARG A 169 7.83 4.49 -3.45
N VAL A 170 6.58 4.10 -3.19
CA VAL A 170 6.14 3.85 -1.80
C VAL A 170 5.77 2.40 -1.48
N CYS A 171 5.61 1.51 -2.47
CA CYS A 171 5.36 0.10 -2.21
C CYS A 171 6.52 -0.55 -1.43
N PRO A 172 6.25 -1.39 -0.43
CA PRO A 172 7.27 -2.23 0.19
C PRO A 172 7.57 -3.45 -0.71
N GLN A 173 8.22 -3.21 -1.85
CA GLN A 173 8.45 -4.22 -2.88
C GLN A 173 9.20 -5.43 -2.33
N GLU A 174 10.12 -5.21 -1.39
CA GLU A 174 10.89 -6.24 -0.70
C GLU A 174 10.02 -7.22 0.10
N LYS A 175 8.79 -6.84 0.43
CA LYS A 175 7.78 -7.69 1.12
C LYS A 175 6.66 -8.16 0.20
N GLN A 176 6.64 -7.72 -1.06
CA GLN A 176 5.58 -7.95 -2.05
C GLN A 176 6.13 -8.61 -3.32
N CYS A 177 6.11 -7.91 -4.46
CA CYS A 177 6.52 -8.48 -5.75
C CYS A 177 7.97 -8.95 -5.77
N GLU A 178 8.91 -8.20 -5.21
CA GLU A 178 10.33 -8.58 -5.19
C GLU A 178 10.59 -9.79 -4.29
N SER A 179 9.86 -9.93 -3.15
CA SER A 179 9.97 -11.12 -2.29
C SER A 179 9.59 -12.42 -2.98
N GLN A 180 8.84 -12.36 -4.08
CA GLN A 180 8.42 -13.51 -4.88
C GLN A 180 9.32 -13.74 -6.10
N CYS A 181 10.38 -12.95 -6.27
CA CYS A 181 11.25 -13.06 -7.44
C CYS A 181 12.03 -14.38 -7.44
N THR A 182 12.06 -15.05 -8.59
CA THR A 182 12.75 -16.32 -8.78
C THR A 182 14.26 -16.24 -8.51
N HIS A 183 14.88 -15.07 -8.67
CA HIS A 183 16.28 -14.83 -8.33
C HIS A 183 16.61 -15.20 -6.88
N LEU A 184 15.72 -14.90 -5.93
CA LEU A 184 15.91 -15.23 -4.50
C LEU A 184 16.06 -16.73 -4.26
N LYS A 185 15.35 -17.58 -5.02
CA LYS A 185 15.45 -19.04 -4.91
C LYS A 185 16.82 -19.57 -5.35
N ALA A 186 17.54 -18.81 -6.17
CA ALA A 186 18.88 -19.12 -6.63
C ALA A 186 19.98 -18.42 -5.82
N GLY A 187 19.63 -17.75 -4.71
CA GLY A 187 20.58 -17.03 -3.85
C GLY A 187 21.06 -15.69 -4.41
N HIS A 188 20.37 -15.14 -5.41
CA HIS A 188 20.65 -13.83 -5.97
C HIS A 188 19.67 -12.78 -5.46
N GLU A 189 20.05 -11.50 -5.53
CA GLU A 189 19.13 -10.39 -5.24
C GLU A 189 17.97 -10.35 -6.25
N ALA A 190 16.77 -10.04 -5.78
CA ALA A 190 15.59 -9.85 -6.62
C ALA A 190 15.84 -8.81 -7.72
N VAL A 191 15.09 -8.89 -8.80
CA VAL A 191 14.99 -7.78 -9.78
C VAL A 191 14.37 -6.57 -9.09
N ALA A 192 14.92 -5.37 -9.31
CA ALA A 192 14.45 -4.12 -8.71
C ALA A 192 13.16 -3.66 -9.41
N ILE A 193 12.08 -4.38 -9.17
CA ILE A 193 10.78 -4.21 -9.85
C ILE A 193 10.24 -2.79 -9.61
N GLY A 194 10.29 -2.32 -8.35
CA GLY A 194 9.80 -0.99 -8.00
C GLY A 194 10.62 0.14 -8.64
N TYR A 195 11.93 -0.02 -8.77
CA TYR A 195 12.78 0.96 -9.45
C TYR A 195 12.44 1.06 -10.95
N LEU A 196 12.16 -0.08 -11.59
CA LEU A 196 11.76 -0.13 -12.99
C LEU A 196 10.33 0.41 -13.20
N GLU A 197 9.41 0.14 -12.27
CA GLU A 197 8.05 0.73 -12.27
C GLU A 197 8.13 2.25 -12.18
N ARG A 198 8.91 2.77 -11.24
CA ARG A 198 9.17 4.20 -11.10
C ARG A 198 9.77 4.79 -12.37
N PHE A 199 10.82 4.15 -12.91
CA PHE A 199 11.49 4.62 -14.12
C PHE A 199 10.51 4.78 -15.29
N ALA A 200 9.68 3.77 -15.56
CA ALA A 200 8.75 3.83 -16.69
C ALA A 200 7.70 4.94 -16.51
N ALA A 201 7.17 5.10 -15.29
CA ALA A 201 6.20 6.15 -14.99
C ALA A 201 6.82 7.55 -15.04
N ASP A 202 8.05 7.74 -14.56
CA ASP A 202 8.77 9.01 -14.62
C ASP A 202 9.15 9.37 -16.06
N TYR A 203 9.63 8.40 -16.84
CA TYR A 203 9.95 8.60 -18.26
C TYR A 203 8.72 9.09 -19.05
N GLU A 204 7.57 8.47 -18.87
CA GLU A 204 6.32 8.90 -19.52
C GLU A 204 5.96 10.34 -19.15
N ARG A 205 6.02 10.68 -17.86
CA ARG A 205 5.72 12.03 -17.37
C ARG A 205 6.70 13.06 -17.95
N GLU A 206 8.00 12.78 -17.93
CA GLU A 206 9.05 13.69 -18.36
C GLU A 206 9.10 13.88 -19.89
N SER A 207 8.72 12.85 -20.64
CA SER A 207 8.56 12.94 -22.09
C SER A 207 7.37 13.82 -22.52
N GLY A 208 6.45 14.12 -21.62
CA GLY A 208 5.20 14.81 -21.92
C GLY A 208 4.18 13.98 -22.73
N GLN A 209 4.50 12.72 -23.03
CA GLN A 209 3.64 11.81 -23.81
C GLN A 209 2.79 10.94 -22.90
N ILE A 210 2.07 11.58 -21.97
CA ILE A 210 1.26 10.88 -20.97
C ILE A 210 0.07 10.19 -21.66
N SER A 211 0.06 8.86 -21.62
CA SER A 211 -1.07 8.06 -22.09
C SER A 211 -2.21 8.10 -21.08
N VAL A 212 -3.44 8.35 -21.57
CA VAL A 212 -4.66 8.19 -20.79
C VAL A 212 -5.29 6.86 -21.18
N PRO A 213 -5.65 5.99 -20.22
CA PRO A 213 -6.32 4.73 -20.53
C PRO A 213 -7.61 4.95 -21.30
N GLU A 214 -7.92 4.04 -22.22
CA GLU A 214 -9.19 4.08 -22.97
C GLU A 214 -10.38 3.92 -22.02
N VAL A 215 -11.44 4.67 -22.29
CA VAL A 215 -12.69 4.67 -21.54
C VAL A 215 -13.79 4.12 -22.46
N ALA A 216 -14.56 3.15 -21.97
CA ALA A 216 -15.72 2.62 -22.67
C ALA A 216 -16.80 3.69 -22.88
N GLU A 217 -17.75 3.44 -23.80
CA GLU A 217 -18.90 4.33 -23.96
C GLU A 217 -19.63 4.55 -22.65
N LYS A 218 -20.06 5.79 -22.41
CA LYS A 218 -20.74 6.14 -21.16
C LYS A 218 -22.07 5.41 -21.03
N ASN A 219 -22.23 4.72 -19.89
CA ASN A 219 -23.46 4.01 -19.54
C ASN A 219 -24.44 4.89 -18.75
N ASN A 220 -24.08 6.15 -18.43
CA ASN A 220 -24.85 7.12 -17.65
C ASN A 220 -25.25 6.66 -16.24
N ILE A 221 -24.57 5.66 -15.70
CA ILE A 221 -24.76 5.19 -14.33
C ILE A 221 -23.81 5.95 -13.42
N LYS A 222 -24.36 6.64 -12.41
CA LYS A 222 -23.58 7.39 -11.42
C LYS A 222 -23.07 6.47 -10.31
N VAL A 223 -21.81 6.66 -9.95
CA VAL A 223 -21.15 5.95 -8.84
C VAL A 223 -20.42 6.96 -7.94
N ALA A 224 -20.69 6.88 -6.64
CA ALA A 224 -20.05 7.72 -5.64
C ALA A 224 -18.86 7.01 -5.00
N VAL A 225 -17.78 7.77 -4.77
CA VAL A 225 -16.60 7.33 -4.02
C VAL A 225 -16.40 8.27 -2.83
N ILE A 226 -16.34 7.72 -1.63
CA ILE A 226 -16.15 8.49 -0.40
C ILE A 226 -14.70 8.37 0.07
N GLY A 227 -13.92 9.41 -0.19
CA GLY A 227 -12.49 9.49 0.08
C GLY A 227 -11.61 9.30 -1.15
N SER A 228 -10.65 10.20 -1.33
CA SER A 228 -9.72 10.26 -2.45
C SER A 228 -8.36 9.62 -2.18
N GLY A 229 -8.26 8.77 -1.15
CA GLY A 229 -7.06 7.98 -0.90
C GLY A 229 -6.81 6.90 -1.97
N PRO A 230 -5.74 6.12 -1.86
CA PRO A 230 -5.34 5.13 -2.88
C PRO A 230 -6.45 4.15 -3.28
N ALA A 231 -7.27 3.70 -2.33
CA ALA A 231 -8.40 2.80 -2.63
C ALA A 231 -9.45 3.50 -3.50
N GLY A 232 -9.83 4.73 -3.12
CA GLY A 232 -10.81 5.53 -3.85
C GLY A 232 -10.35 5.88 -5.25
N LEU A 233 -9.09 6.32 -5.42
CA LEU A 233 -8.53 6.65 -6.73
C LEU A 233 -8.43 5.42 -7.65
N SER A 234 -8.03 4.26 -7.10
CA SER A 234 -7.95 3.02 -7.87
C SER A 234 -9.33 2.52 -8.31
N PHE A 235 -10.31 2.55 -7.41
CA PHE A 235 -11.70 2.22 -7.72
C PHE A 235 -12.27 3.16 -8.78
N ALA A 236 -12.09 4.48 -8.60
CA ALA A 236 -12.59 5.50 -9.53
C ALA A 236 -12.03 5.32 -10.94
N GLY A 237 -10.72 5.02 -11.05
CA GLY A 237 -10.08 4.77 -12.33
C GLY A 237 -10.64 3.53 -13.05
N ASP A 238 -10.81 2.42 -12.33
CA ASP A 238 -11.34 1.20 -12.94
C ASP A 238 -12.83 1.34 -13.31
N MET A 239 -13.66 2.02 -12.52
CA MET A 239 -15.05 2.32 -12.88
C MET A 239 -15.16 3.28 -14.07
N ALA A 240 -14.30 4.32 -14.12
CA ALA A 240 -14.26 5.24 -15.25
C ALA A 240 -13.90 4.52 -16.55
N LYS A 241 -12.93 3.59 -16.55
CA LYS A 241 -12.62 2.74 -17.72
C LYS A 241 -13.84 1.98 -18.25
N GLN A 242 -14.77 1.60 -17.37
CA GLN A 242 -16.01 0.89 -17.72
C GLN A 242 -17.17 1.84 -18.13
N GLY A 243 -16.91 3.13 -18.26
CA GLY A 243 -17.91 4.09 -18.76
C GLY A 243 -18.86 4.66 -17.70
N TYR A 244 -18.63 4.42 -16.42
CA TYR A 244 -19.46 4.99 -15.34
C TYR A 244 -19.19 6.49 -15.12
N ASP A 245 -20.22 7.21 -14.67
CA ASP A 245 -20.08 8.61 -14.22
C ASP A 245 -19.65 8.64 -12.74
N VAL A 246 -18.35 8.76 -12.51
CA VAL A 246 -17.75 8.63 -11.19
C VAL A 246 -17.55 10.00 -10.55
N THR A 247 -18.04 10.17 -9.31
CA THR A 247 -17.75 11.34 -8.48
C THR A 247 -17.08 10.92 -7.19
N VAL A 248 -15.91 11.50 -6.91
CA VAL A 248 -15.14 11.30 -5.69
C VAL A 248 -15.39 12.46 -4.74
N PHE A 249 -15.90 12.16 -3.54
CA PHE A 249 -16.15 13.13 -2.47
C PHE A 249 -14.98 13.07 -1.48
N GLU A 250 -14.28 14.19 -1.29
CA GLU A 250 -13.12 14.30 -0.42
C GLU A 250 -13.38 15.31 0.70
N ALA A 251 -13.10 14.91 1.93
CA ALA A 251 -13.30 15.75 3.10
C ALA A 251 -12.27 16.89 3.21
N LEU A 252 -11.06 16.68 2.67
CA LEU A 252 -9.97 17.65 2.69
C LEU A 252 -10.00 18.57 1.46
N HIS A 253 -9.26 19.66 1.53
CA HIS A 253 -9.10 20.63 0.44
C HIS A 253 -8.16 20.16 -0.68
N GLU A 254 -7.47 19.01 -0.49
CA GLU A 254 -6.60 18.37 -1.48
C GLU A 254 -7.01 16.92 -1.74
N ILE A 255 -6.87 16.50 -3.01
CA ILE A 255 -7.14 15.11 -3.43
C ILE A 255 -5.89 14.26 -3.24
N GLY A 256 -6.04 13.02 -2.77
CA GLY A 256 -4.94 12.07 -2.60
C GLY A 256 -4.91 11.39 -1.23
N GLY A 257 -5.61 11.93 -0.23
CA GLY A 257 -5.61 11.38 1.13
C GLY A 257 -4.19 11.27 1.69
N VAL A 258 -3.84 10.09 2.24
CA VAL A 258 -2.52 9.84 2.85
C VAL A 258 -1.34 10.11 1.91
N LEU A 259 -1.52 10.06 0.60
CA LEU A 259 -0.47 10.37 -0.37
C LEU A 259 0.00 11.82 -0.26
N LYS A 260 -0.89 12.73 0.16
CA LYS A 260 -0.59 14.16 0.32
C LYS A 260 -0.42 14.58 1.78
N TYR A 261 -1.27 14.13 2.69
CA TYR A 261 -1.15 14.56 4.08
C TYR A 261 -0.13 13.75 4.87
N GLY A 262 0.10 12.47 4.52
CA GLY A 262 0.89 11.55 5.34
C GLY A 262 2.30 11.29 4.83
N ILE A 263 2.50 11.21 3.51
CA ILE A 263 3.81 10.89 2.92
C ILE A 263 4.54 12.19 2.57
N PRO A 264 5.75 12.42 3.13
CA PRO A 264 6.50 13.65 2.88
C PRO A 264 6.98 13.80 1.43
N GLU A 265 7.14 15.05 0.99
CA GLU A 265 7.66 15.45 -0.32
C GLU A 265 8.99 14.76 -0.68
N PHE A 266 9.87 14.58 0.29
CA PHE A 266 11.17 13.94 0.05
C PHE A 266 11.08 12.43 -0.24
N ARG A 267 9.89 11.81 -0.10
CA ARG A 267 9.57 10.43 -0.51
C ARG A 267 8.61 10.37 -1.70
N LEU A 268 7.61 11.22 -1.70
CA LEU A 268 6.57 11.27 -2.71
C LEU A 268 6.21 12.73 -2.98
N PRO A 269 6.84 13.37 -3.96
CA PRO A 269 6.51 14.74 -4.32
C PRO A 269 5.04 14.90 -4.72
N ASN A 270 4.36 15.92 -4.18
CA ASN A 270 2.95 16.20 -4.47
C ASN A 270 2.66 16.31 -5.97
N LYS A 271 3.58 16.91 -6.75
CA LYS A 271 3.48 17.00 -8.21
C LYS A 271 3.32 15.64 -8.92
N ILE A 272 3.85 14.55 -8.33
CA ILE A 272 3.69 13.20 -8.86
C ILE A 272 2.24 12.73 -8.67
N VAL A 273 1.71 12.97 -7.47
CA VAL A 273 0.32 12.62 -7.12
C VAL A 273 -0.67 13.42 -8.00
N ASP A 274 -0.38 14.71 -8.22
CA ASP A 274 -1.22 15.58 -9.05
C ASP A 274 -1.33 15.09 -10.50
N VAL A 275 -0.25 14.61 -11.10
CA VAL A 275 -0.28 14.04 -12.46
C VAL A 275 -1.17 12.82 -12.55
N GLU A 276 -1.13 11.95 -11.53
CA GLU A 276 -2.00 10.75 -11.50
C GLU A 276 -3.49 11.13 -11.33
N ILE A 277 -3.78 12.15 -10.51
CA ILE A 277 -5.14 12.69 -10.34
C ILE A 277 -5.64 13.34 -11.64
N ASP A 278 -4.80 14.11 -12.31
CA ASP A 278 -5.11 14.72 -13.60
C ASP A 278 -5.44 13.68 -14.67
N ASN A 279 -4.74 12.54 -14.68
CA ASN A 279 -5.05 11.43 -15.57
C ASN A 279 -6.45 10.87 -15.31
N LEU A 280 -6.84 10.70 -14.04
CA LEU A 280 -8.19 10.28 -13.67
C LEU A 280 -9.25 11.32 -14.08
N SER A 281 -8.95 12.61 -13.92
CA SER A 281 -9.82 13.71 -14.37
C SER A 281 -10.02 13.68 -15.89
N LYS A 282 -8.97 13.40 -16.67
CA LYS A 282 -9.03 13.25 -18.14
C LYS A 282 -9.88 12.03 -18.55
N MET A 283 -9.98 11.01 -17.72
CA MET A 283 -10.88 9.86 -17.92
C MET A 283 -12.35 10.19 -17.58
N GLY A 284 -12.63 11.39 -17.05
CA GLY A 284 -13.97 11.85 -16.70
C GLY A 284 -14.35 11.67 -15.23
N VAL A 285 -13.41 11.30 -14.36
CA VAL A 285 -13.65 11.28 -12.91
C VAL A 285 -13.80 12.71 -12.38
N LYS A 286 -14.88 12.96 -11.65
CA LYS A 286 -15.16 14.23 -11.00
C LYS A 286 -14.68 14.20 -9.55
N PHE A 287 -14.10 15.30 -9.07
CA PHE A 287 -13.65 15.45 -7.69
C PHE A 287 -14.38 16.58 -7.01
N MET A 288 -14.98 16.29 -5.86
CA MET A 288 -15.66 17.27 -4.99
C MET A 288 -14.90 17.34 -3.67
N LYS A 289 -14.13 18.42 -3.51
CA LYS A 289 -13.34 18.71 -2.30
C LYS A 289 -14.19 19.37 -1.21
N ASP A 290 -13.67 19.42 0.02
CA ASP A 290 -14.32 20.04 1.18
C ASP A 290 -15.74 19.49 1.46
N CYS A 291 -15.95 18.21 1.12
CA CYS A 291 -17.22 17.53 1.24
C CYS A 291 -17.13 16.35 2.21
N ILE A 292 -17.68 16.51 3.41
CA ILE A 292 -17.65 15.50 4.48
C ILE A 292 -18.93 14.67 4.41
N VAL A 293 -18.87 13.50 3.76
CA VAL A 293 -20.01 12.58 3.73
C VAL A 293 -20.32 12.10 5.15
N GLY A 294 -21.61 12.12 5.50
CA GLY A 294 -22.11 11.90 6.86
C GLY A 294 -22.19 13.19 7.71
N LYS A 295 -21.83 14.36 7.13
CA LYS A 295 -21.97 15.69 7.76
C LYS A 295 -22.52 16.74 6.81
N THR A 296 -21.84 17.03 5.69
CA THR A 296 -22.25 18.04 4.70
C THR A 296 -23.18 17.46 3.63
N ILE A 297 -23.08 16.19 3.37
CA ILE A 297 -23.96 15.40 2.52
C ILE A 297 -24.15 14.03 3.14
N SER A 298 -25.35 13.48 3.11
CA SER A 298 -25.65 12.15 3.63
C SER A 298 -25.56 11.09 2.52
N VAL A 299 -25.61 9.80 2.88
CA VAL A 299 -25.72 8.70 1.91
C VAL A 299 -27.09 8.72 1.26
N GLU A 300 -28.12 9.07 2.00
CA GLU A 300 -29.49 9.24 1.50
C GLU A 300 -29.58 10.35 0.43
N ASP A 301 -28.82 11.46 0.60
CA ASP A 301 -28.75 12.51 -0.43
C ASP A 301 -28.07 11.98 -1.71
N LEU A 302 -27.02 11.17 -1.59
CA LEU A 302 -26.38 10.54 -2.74
C LEU A 302 -27.36 9.59 -3.48
N GLU A 303 -28.14 8.81 -2.73
CA GLU A 303 -29.18 7.94 -3.31
C GLU A 303 -30.27 8.76 -4.00
N ALA A 304 -30.69 9.87 -3.42
CA ALA A 304 -31.66 10.80 -4.00
C ALA A 304 -31.14 11.49 -5.27
N GLU A 305 -29.84 11.69 -5.39
CA GLU A 305 -29.17 12.18 -6.60
C GLU A 305 -28.92 11.08 -7.66
N ASP A 306 -29.47 9.88 -7.47
CA ASP A 306 -29.42 8.74 -8.37
C ASP A 306 -28.07 8.04 -8.49
N PHE A 307 -27.20 8.12 -7.46
CA PHE A 307 -26.02 7.27 -7.38
C PHE A 307 -26.43 5.81 -7.13
N LYS A 308 -26.05 4.90 -8.04
CA LYS A 308 -26.45 3.48 -8.03
C LYS A 308 -25.52 2.58 -7.23
N GLY A 309 -24.32 3.05 -6.94
CA GLY A 309 -23.32 2.36 -6.14
C GLY A 309 -22.45 3.36 -5.38
N ILE A 310 -22.05 2.97 -4.17
CA ILE A 310 -21.23 3.80 -3.29
C ILE A 310 -20.01 2.97 -2.84
N PHE A 311 -18.82 3.52 -3.01
CA PHE A 311 -17.60 2.94 -2.51
C PHE A 311 -17.01 3.77 -1.37
N VAL A 312 -16.94 3.19 -0.16
CA VAL A 312 -16.39 3.86 1.02
C VAL A 312 -14.90 3.57 1.14
N ALA A 313 -14.08 4.61 0.99
CA ALA A 313 -12.63 4.59 1.04
C ALA A 313 -12.07 5.68 1.97
N SER A 314 -12.80 5.99 3.05
CA SER A 314 -12.49 7.08 3.99
C SER A 314 -11.25 6.86 4.86
N GLY A 315 -10.57 5.72 4.70
CA GLY A 315 -9.29 5.42 5.33
C GLY A 315 -9.34 5.22 6.84
N ALA A 316 -8.18 5.34 7.48
CA ALA A 316 -8.00 5.28 8.93
C ALA A 316 -7.10 6.46 9.36
N GLY A 317 -7.71 7.54 9.74
CA GLY A 317 -7.02 8.80 10.10
C GLY A 317 -7.08 9.14 11.58
N LEU A 318 -7.81 8.36 12.40
CA LEU A 318 -7.91 8.60 13.84
C LEU A 318 -6.69 8.01 14.55
N PRO A 319 -5.78 8.83 15.12
CA PRO A 319 -4.56 8.32 15.73
C PRO A 319 -4.84 7.59 17.03
N ASN A 320 -4.05 6.54 17.28
CA ASN A 320 -4.03 5.88 18.56
C ASN A 320 -2.97 6.51 19.45
N PHE A 321 -3.25 6.56 20.76
CA PHE A 321 -2.35 7.00 21.80
C PHE A 321 -2.03 5.86 22.76
N MET A 322 -0.99 6.01 23.56
CA MET A 322 -0.53 4.97 24.49
C MET A 322 -1.35 4.96 25.79
N ASN A 323 -2.05 6.05 26.10
CA ASN A 323 -2.83 6.28 27.33
C ASN A 323 -1.95 6.14 28.59
N ILE A 324 -0.78 6.77 28.57
CA ILE A 324 0.18 6.80 29.67
C ILE A 324 0.18 8.18 30.37
N PRO A 325 0.63 8.29 31.64
CA PRO A 325 0.73 9.56 32.34
C PRO A 325 1.53 10.60 31.55
N GLY A 326 1.05 11.84 31.56
CA GLY A 326 1.71 12.96 30.90
C GLY A 326 1.55 13.06 29.38
N GLU A 327 0.85 12.14 28.73
CA GLU A 327 0.70 12.11 27.26
C GLU A 327 -0.07 13.33 26.70
N ASN A 328 -0.83 14.04 27.54
CA ASN A 328 -1.54 15.26 27.15
C ASN A 328 -0.68 16.55 27.33
N SER A 329 0.62 16.43 27.57
CA SER A 329 1.51 17.58 27.70
C SER A 329 1.67 18.32 26.38
N ILE A 330 1.96 19.62 26.47
CA ILE A 330 2.28 20.45 25.28
C ILE A 330 3.51 19.88 24.58
N ASN A 331 3.54 19.91 23.26
CA ASN A 331 4.55 19.33 22.35
C ASN A 331 4.51 17.80 22.28
N ILE A 332 3.41 17.17 22.68
CA ILE A 332 3.11 15.79 22.34
C ILE A 332 1.98 15.79 21.32
N MET A 333 2.18 15.15 20.19
CA MET A 333 1.20 15.06 19.11
C MET A 333 1.27 13.72 18.39
N SER A 334 0.24 13.39 17.65
CA SER A 334 0.29 12.19 16.79
C SER A 334 1.07 12.46 15.51
N SER A 335 1.60 11.40 14.88
CA SER A 335 2.20 11.49 13.55
C SER A 335 1.25 12.06 12.52
N ASN A 336 -0.04 11.69 12.57
CA ASN A 336 -1.04 12.20 11.64
C ASN A 336 -1.17 13.73 11.76
N GLU A 337 -1.26 14.26 12.99
CA GLU A 337 -1.31 15.70 13.20
C GLU A 337 -0.03 16.37 12.70
N TYR A 338 1.12 15.86 13.08
CA TYR A 338 2.41 16.42 12.72
C TYR A 338 2.62 16.46 11.20
N LEU A 339 2.43 15.32 10.54
CA LEU A 339 2.63 15.20 9.10
C LEU A 339 1.57 15.99 8.31
N THR A 340 0.31 16.02 8.75
CA THR A 340 -0.72 16.84 8.11
C THR A 340 -0.35 18.32 8.14
N ARG A 341 0.13 18.84 9.28
CA ARG A 341 0.59 20.23 9.39
C ARG A 341 1.75 20.52 8.45
N VAL A 342 2.75 19.63 8.39
CA VAL A 342 3.96 19.87 7.60
C VAL A 342 3.73 19.63 6.10
N ASN A 343 3.03 18.55 5.72
CA ASN A 343 2.88 18.16 4.31
C ASN A 343 1.68 18.86 3.65
N LEU A 344 0.48 18.73 4.24
CA LEU A 344 -0.75 19.24 3.62
C LEU A 344 -0.91 20.75 3.82
N MET A 345 -0.54 21.25 5.01
CA MET A 345 -0.69 22.66 5.37
C MET A 345 0.59 23.48 5.15
N ASP A 346 1.66 22.84 4.67
CA ASP A 346 3.01 23.45 4.48
C ASP A 346 3.48 24.31 5.66
N ALA A 347 3.17 23.86 6.89
CA ALA A 347 3.32 24.63 8.13
C ALA A 347 4.76 25.08 8.42
N ALA A 348 5.75 24.49 7.76
CA ALA A 348 7.16 24.85 7.88
C ALA A 348 7.61 25.87 6.83
N SER A 349 6.71 26.38 5.99
CA SER A 349 6.96 27.49 5.06
C SER A 349 6.82 28.82 5.80
N GLU A 350 7.63 29.80 5.41
CA GLU A 350 7.57 31.16 5.99
C GLU A 350 6.22 31.85 5.74
N ASP A 351 5.55 31.49 4.65
CA ASP A 351 4.26 32.06 4.24
C ASP A 351 3.04 31.30 4.82
N SER A 352 3.25 30.27 5.64
CA SER A 352 2.16 29.46 6.18
C SER A 352 1.60 30.04 7.50
N ASP A 353 0.29 30.20 7.56
CA ASP A 353 -0.44 30.57 8.80
C ASP A 353 -0.60 29.39 9.78
N THR A 354 -0.29 28.18 9.35
CA THR A 354 -0.41 26.98 10.20
C THR A 354 0.78 26.85 11.14
N PRO A 355 0.56 26.85 12.47
CA PRO A 355 1.67 26.71 13.41
C PRO A 355 2.23 25.28 13.42
N VAL A 356 3.54 25.16 13.50
CA VAL A 356 4.26 23.90 13.77
C VAL A 356 5.28 24.09 14.87
N THR A 357 5.45 23.06 15.70
CA THR A 357 6.48 23.07 16.73
C THR A 357 7.78 22.50 16.18
N PHE A 358 8.87 23.22 16.39
CA PHE A 358 10.22 22.77 16.09
C PHE A 358 10.87 22.26 17.39
N GLY A 359 11.03 20.93 17.49
CA GLY A 359 11.73 20.30 18.61
C GLY A 359 13.23 20.18 18.31
N LYS A 360 14.07 20.40 19.33
CA LYS A 360 15.51 20.11 19.23
C LYS A 360 15.83 18.65 19.55
N ARG A 361 15.13 18.08 20.53
CA ARG A 361 15.24 16.67 20.95
C ARG A 361 13.88 15.99 20.75
N VAL A 362 13.71 15.38 19.59
CA VAL A 362 12.43 14.83 19.15
C VAL A 362 12.44 13.32 19.31
N ALA A 363 11.47 12.79 20.08
CA ALA A 363 11.23 11.37 20.22
C ALA A 363 10.01 10.95 19.39
N VAL A 364 10.19 10.02 18.46
CA VAL A 364 9.10 9.42 17.68
C VAL A 364 8.84 8.01 18.18
N ILE A 365 7.61 7.75 18.62
CA ILE A 365 7.23 6.47 19.24
C ILE A 365 6.60 5.58 18.18
N GLY A 366 7.32 4.55 17.76
CA GLY A 366 6.84 3.59 16.76
C GLY A 366 7.94 3.13 15.80
N GLY A 367 7.65 2.10 15.00
CA GLY A 367 8.60 1.49 14.05
C GLY A 367 8.03 1.27 12.65
N GLY A 368 6.92 1.92 12.31
CA GLY A 368 6.30 1.84 10.99
C GLY A 368 6.78 2.94 10.02
N ASN A 369 6.30 2.90 8.77
CA ASN A 369 6.63 3.91 7.77
C ASN A 369 6.28 5.33 8.24
N THR A 370 5.13 5.52 8.89
CA THR A 370 4.72 6.82 9.42
C THR A 370 5.67 7.35 10.50
N ALA A 371 6.27 6.45 11.30
CA ALA A 371 7.29 6.83 12.28
C ALA A 371 8.59 7.27 11.57
N MET A 372 9.01 6.56 10.52
CA MET A 372 10.17 6.94 9.70
C MET A 372 9.92 8.30 9.03
N ASP A 373 8.73 8.51 8.48
CA ASP A 373 8.34 9.80 7.88
C ASP A 373 8.40 10.95 8.90
N SER A 374 7.88 10.72 10.10
CA SER A 374 7.85 11.74 11.16
C SER A 374 9.25 12.09 11.68
N VAL A 375 10.09 11.10 11.94
CA VAL A 375 11.45 11.34 12.49
C VAL A 375 12.36 11.99 11.44
N ARG A 376 12.27 11.58 10.18
CA ARG A 376 13.02 12.18 9.08
C ARG A 376 12.54 13.60 8.78
N THR A 377 11.24 13.87 8.91
CA THR A 377 10.69 15.23 8.85
C THR A 377 11.21 16.09 9.99
N ALA A 378 11.22 15.60 11.23
CA ALA A 378 11.77 16.33 12.37
C ALA A 378 13.26 16.67 12.18
N ARG A 379 14.05 15.75 11.62
CA ARG A 379 15.45 15.99 11.27
C ARG A 379 15.59 17.15 10.28
N ARG A 380 14.77 17.16 9.22
CA ARG A 380 14.75 18.24 8.21
C ARG A 380 14.26 19.59 8.74
N LEU A 381 13.47 19.57 9.81
CA LEU A 381 13.03 20.78 10.51
C LEU A 381 14.01 21.28 11.58
N GLY A 382 15.22 20.72 11.62
CA GLY A 382 16.32 21.21 12.45
C GLY A 382 16.43 20.56 13.83
N ALA A 383 15.85 19.36 14.04
CA ALA A 383 16.09 18.61 15.27
C ALA A 383 17.57 18.25 15.38
N GLU A 384 18.18 18.69 16.49
CA GLU A 384 19.58 18.38 16.84
C GLU A 384 19.73 16.88 17.16
N ARG A 385 18.72 16.32 17.81
CA ARG A 385 18.60 14.91 18.15
C ARG A 385 17.21 14.40 17.77
N ALA A 386 17.12 13.51 16.79
CA ALA A 386 15.88 12.86 16.37
C ALA A 386 15.99 11.36 16.65
N MET A 387 15.00 10.79 17.34
CA MET A 387 15.06 9.43 17.88
C MET A 387 13.81 8.64 17.52
N ILE A 388 14.00 7.38 17.10
CA ILE A 388 12.94 6.36 17.08
C ILE A 388 12.98 5.61 18.41
N ILE A 389 11.86 5.55 19.10
CA ILE A 389 11.66 4.69 20.29
C ILE A 389 10.73 3.56 19.89
N TYR A 390 11.23 2.32 19.96
CA TYR A 390 10.49 1.16 19.53
C TYR A 390 10.61 -0.01 20.50
N ARG A 391 9.45 -0.58 20.88
CA ARG A 391 9.35 -1.62 21.90
C ARG A 391 9.88 -3.00 21.52
N ARG A 392 10.17 -3.24 20.22
CA ARG A 392 10.79 -4.46 19.71
C ARG A 392 12.19 -4.14 19.15
N SER A 393 12.85 -5.15 18.58
CA SER A 393 14.10 -4.91 17.86
C SER A 393 13.84 -4.36 16.46
N GLU A 394 14.91 -3.99 15.79
CA GLU A 394 14.85 -3.46 14.42
C GLU A 394 14.28 -4.48 13.42
N GLU A 395 14.58 -5.76 13.61
CA GLU A 395 14.10 -6.85 12.76
C GLU A 395 12.56 -6.94 12.70
N GLU A 396 11.89 -6.57 13.81
CA GLU A 396 10.43 -6.57 13.90
C GLU A 396 9.79 -5.26 13.38
N MET A 397 10.58 -4.30 12.89
CA MET A 397 10.03 -3.05 12.37
C MET A 397 9.20 -3.31 11.11
N PRO A 398 7.94 -2.84 11.06
CA PRO A 398 7.11 -2.98 9.88
C PRO A 398 7.47 -1.99 8.75
N ALA A 399 8.31 -0.99 9.01
CA ALA A 399 8.77 -0.03 8.02
C ALA A 399 9.50 -0.70 6.84
N ARG A 400 9.55 -0.01 5.70
CA ARG A 400 10.39 -0.41 4.57
C ARG A 400 11.86 -0.39 4.98
N LEU A 401 12.61 -1.37 4.52
CA LEU A 401 14.05 -1.46 4.81
C LEU A 401 14.82 -0.24 4.30
N GLU A 402 14.44 0.27 3.13
CA GLU A 402 15.01 1.48 2.54
C GLU A 402 14.79 2.71 3.44
N GLU A 403 13.60 2.88 4.01
CA GLU A 403 13.29 4.02 4.88
C GLU A 403 14.04 3.95 6.22
N VAL A 404 14.23 2.76 6.78
CA VAL A 404 15.07 2.55 7.96
C VAL A 404 16.53 2.88 7.65
N LYS A 405 17.04 2.41 6.50
CA LYS A 405 18.38 2.74 6.01
C LYS A 405 18.57 4.26 5.90
N HIS A 406 17.65 4.93 5.19
CA HIS A 406 17.72 6.37 4.99
C HIS A 406 17.68 7.14 6.32
N ALA A 407 16.82 6.75 7.27
CA ALA A 407 16.76 7.38 8.58
C ALA A 407 18.09 7.29 9.32
N LYS A 408 18.76 6.14 9.28
CA LYS A 408 20.09 5.95 9.90
C LYS A 408 21.17 6.81 9.23
N GLU A 409 21.20 6.84 7.91
CA GLU A 409 22.14 7.65 7.14
C GLU A 409 21.96 9.15 7.41
N GLU A 410 20.73 9.58 7.69
CA GLU A 410 20.36 10.96 8.05
C GLU A 410 20.60 11.29 9.52
N GLY A 411 21.23 10.38 10.28
CA GLY A 411 21.64 10.59 11.67
C GLY A 411 20.51 10.42 12.70
N VAL A 412 19.45 9.68 12.38
CA VAL A 412 18.39 9.31 13.34
C VAL A 412 18.91 8.24 14.29
N GLU A 413 18.69 8.44 15.60
CA GLU A 413 19.01 7.46 16.63
C GLU A 413 17.89 6.42 16.77
N PHE A 414 18.24 5.15 16.99
CA PHE A 414 17.29 4.06 17.18
C PHE A 414 17.39 3.48 18.59
N LEU A 415 16.44 3.83 19.45
CA LEU A 415 16.25 3.26 20.78
C LEU A 415 15.24 2.10 20.68
N THR A 416 15.74 0.95 20.22
CA THR A 416 14.96 -0.30 20.17
C THR A 416 14.89 -0.96 21.54
N LEU A 417 13.91 -1.86 21.75
CA LEU A 417 13.64 -2.52 23.01
C LEU A 417 13.35 -1.54 24.16
N HIS A 418 12.69 -0.43 23.83
CA HIS A 418 12.25 0.60 24.77
C HIS A 418 10.78 0.96 24.52
N ASN A 419 10.00 1.06 25.61
CA ASN A 419 8.60 1.43 25.57
C ASN A 419 8.34 2.61 26.52
N PRO A 420 7.79 3.73 26.07
CA PRO A 420 7.39 4.82 26.96
C PRO A 420 6.34 4.36 27.96
N ILE A 421 6.49 4.78 29.21
CA ILE A 421 5.55 4.53 30.29
C ILE A 421 5.04 5.80 30.97
N GLU A 422 5.72 6.91 30.82
CA GLU A 422 5.34 8.22 31.38
C GLU A 422 6.05 9.35 30.64
N TYR A 423 5.37 10.48 30.46
CA TYR A 423 5.96 11.74 30.05
C TYR A 423 5.99 12.71 31.22
N ILE A 424 7.08 13.41 31.41
CA ILE A 424 7.27 14.41 32.46
C ILE A 424 7.26 15.78 31.83
N ALA A 425 6.37 16.66 32.31
CA ALA A 425 6.28 18.04 31.86
C ALA A 425 7.06 19.00 32.76
N ASP A 426 7.36 20.18 32.23
CA ASP A 426 7.85 21.35 33.00
C ASP A 426 6.68 22.08 33.70
N GLU A 427 6.99 23.14 34.42
CA GLU A 427 6.02 23.99 35.13
C GLU A 427 5.02 24.68 34.19
N LYS A 428 5.32 24.77 32.89
CA LYS A 428 4.46 25.34 31.85
C LYS A 428 3.63 24.29 31.14
N GLY A 429 3.70 23.02 31.56
CA GLY A 429 3.01 21.89 30.95
C GLY A 429 3.64 21.39 29.64
N ARG A 430 4.86 21.78 29.30
CA ARG A 430 5.58 21.30 28.11
C ARG A 430 6.35 20.05 28.45
N VAL A 431 6.33 19.04 27.56
CA VAL A 431 7.14 17.83 27.75
C VAL A 431 8.63 18.19 27.83
N LYS A 432 9.31 17.61 28.80
CA LYS A 432 10.75 17.79 29.01
C LYS A 432 11.51 16.46 29.08
N GLN A 433 10.84 15.37 29.49
CA GLN A 433 11.44 14.05 29.61
C GLN A 433 10.42 12.96 29.29
N VAL A 434 10.91 11.78 28.90
CA VAL A 434 10.14 10.56 28.80
C VAL A 434 10.81 9.45 29.59
N VAL A 435 10.02 8.71 30.35
CA VAL A 435 10.45 7.51 31.10
C VAL A 435 10.21 6.30 30.22
N LEU A 436 11.26 5.52 30.00
CA LEU A 436 11.29 4.37 29.12
C LEU A 436 11.46 3.09 29.95
N GLN A 437 10.59 2.12 29.72
CA GLN A 437 10.73 0.74 30.19
C GLN A 437 11.59 -0.05 29.19
N LYS A 438 12.67 -0.68 29.67
CA LYS A 438 13.46 -1.62 28.84
C LYS A 438 12.71 -2.91 28.60
N MET A 439 12.82 -3.43 27.39
CA MET A 439 12.08 -4.60 26.93
C MET A 439 13.05 -5.72 26.51
N GLU A 440 12.54 -6.94 26.55
CA GLU A 440 13.15 -8.11 25.89
C GLU A 440 12.14 -8.74 24.93
N LEU A 441 12.61 -9.63 24.06
CA LEU A 441 11.76 -10.30 23.08
C LEU A 441 11.42 -11.70 23.53
N GLY A 442 10.13 -11.98 23.61
CA GLY A 442 9.56 -13.31 23.85
C GLY A 442 9.15 -14.01 22.56
N GLU A 443 8.19 -14.93 22.67
CA GLU A 443 7.67 -15.72 21.57
C GLU A 443 6.95 -14.84 20.52
N PRO A 444 6.91 -15.28 19.25
CA PRO A 444 6.17 -14.59 18.21
C PRO A 444 4.67 -14.45 18.51
N ASP A 445 4.12 -13.27 18.22
CA ASP A 445 2.68 -13.01 18.29
C ASP A 445 1.95 -13.52 17.02
N ALA A 446 0.64 -13.32 16.95
CA ALA A 446 -0.18 -13.72 15.80
C ALA A 446 0.25 -13.08 14.45
N SER A 447 1.07 -12.04 14.47
CA SER A 447 1.65 -11.42 13.28
C SER A 447 3.01 -12.01 12.90
N GLY A 448 3.51 -12.99 13.64
CA GLY A 448 4.82 -13.61 13.46
C GLY A 448 5.99 -12.80 14.01
N ARG A 449 5.74 -11.65 14.68
CA ARG A 449 6.78 -10.81 15.29
C ARG A 449 6.92 -11.17 16.78
N ARG A 450 8.17 -11.21 17.26
CA ARG A 450 8.44 -11.51 18.69
C ARG A 450 7.77 -10.49 19.59
N SER A 451 7.13 -10.98 20.65
CA SER A 451 6.36 -10.17 21.60
C SER A 451 7.30 -9.38 22.51
N PRO A 452 7.07 -8.07 22.75
CA PRO A 452 7.88 -7.31 23.69
C PRO A 452 7.45 -7.62 25.13
N ILE A 453 8.41 -7.96 25.99
CA ILE A 453 8.23 -8.27 27.41
C ILE A 453 8.98 -7.22 28.23
N ALA A 454 8.33 -6.61 29.22
CA ALA A 454 8.97 -5.63 30.10
C ALA A 454 9.97 -6.31 31.04
N ILE A 455 11.19 -5.78 31.15
CA ILE A 455 12.18 -6.20 32.13
C ILE A 455 11.86 -5.49 33.46
N PRO A 456 11.43 -6.20 34.52
CA PRO A 456 10.98 -5.57 35.75
C PRO A 456 12.03 -4.62 36.36
N GLY A 457 11.64 -3.39 36.68
CA GLY A 457 12.49 -2.38 37.31
C GLY A 457 13.57 -1.76 36.42
N ALA A 458 13.70 -2.20 35.17
CA ALA A 458 14.68 -1.64 34.25
C ALA A 458 14.07 -0.46 33.46
N THR A 459 14.18 0.73 34.06
CA THR A 459 13.70 1.98 33.44
C THR A 459 14.87 2.94 33.22
N GLU A 460 14.70 3.85 32.26
CA GLU A 460 15.58 4.98 32.07
C GLU A 460 14.77 6.22 31.70
N THR A 461 15.32 7.39 32.00
CA THR A 461 14.68 8.68 31.67
C THR A 461 15.57 9.45 30.71
N ILE A 462 15.02 9.91 29.62
CA ILE A 462 15.74 10.71 28.62
C ILE A 462 15.09 12.08 28.46
N ASP A 463 15.92 13.10 28.20
CA ASP A 463 15.47 14.45 27.93
C ASP A 463 14.93 14.56 26.50
N ILE A 464 13.73 15.11 26.38
CA ILE A 464 13.08 15.47 25.11
C ILE A 464 12.42 16.84 25.24
N ASP A 465 12.08 17.47 24.13
CA ASP A 465 11.26 18.68 24.10
C ASP A 465 10.06 18.54 23.13
N MET A 466 9.99 17.41 22.46
CA MET A 466 8.84 17.04 21.61
C MET A 466 8.71 15.52 21.54
N ALA A 467 7.48 15.01 21.53
CA ALA A 467 7.18 13.63 21.27
C ALA A 467 6.13 13.50 20.15
N ILE A 468 6.36 12.54 19.23
CA ILE A 468 5.44 12.24 18.13
C ILE A 468 5.00 10.78 18.26
N VAL A 469 3.71 10.57 18.54
CA VAL A 469 3.15 9.23 18.78
C VAL A 469 2.71 8.61 17.44
N SER A 470 3.33 7.48 17.07
CA SER A 470 3.14 6.75 15.82
C SER A 470 2.83 5.27 16.07
N VAL A 471 1.85 4.99 16.94
CA VAL A 471 1.50 3.63 17.39
C VAL A 471 0.29 3.05 16.66
N GLY A 472 0.01 3.57 15.48
CA GLY A 472 -1.06 3.13 14.59
C GLY A 472 -2.26 4.05 14.57
N VAL A 473 -3.21 3.70 13.71
CA VAL A 473 -4.43 4.49 13.43
C VAL A 473 -5.66 3.59 13.49
N SER A 474 -6.81 4.22 13.70
CA SER A 474 -8.12 3.59 13.68
C SER A 474 -9.03 4.27 12.64
N PRO A 475 -10.05 3.58 12.12
CA PRO A 475 -11.04 4.17 11.22
C PRO A 475 -11.73 5.38 11.84
N ASN A 476 -11.96 6.43 11.04
CA ASN A 476 -12.78 7.55 11.47
C ASN A 476 -14.26 7.12 11.48
N PRO A 477 -14.98 7.25 12.59
CA PRO A 477 -16.35 6.77 12.72
C PRO A 477 -17.41 7.61 11.98
N ILE A 478 -17.08 8.79 11.43
CA ILE A 478 -18.04 9.71 10.81
C ILE A 478 -18.86 9.01 9.74
N VAL A 479 -18.22 8.45 8.72
CA VAL A 479 -18.92 7.76 7.62
C VAL A 479 -19.60 6.49 8.11
N PRO A 480 -18.94 5.54 8.78
CA PRO A 480 -19.59 4.32 9.23
C PRO A 480 -20.82 4.56 10.13
N SER A 481 -20.75 5.54 11.04
CA SER A 481 -21.88 5.82 11.96
C SER A 481 -23.02 6.62 11.31
N SER A 482 -22.80 7.18 10.13
CA SER A 482 -23.86 7.90 9.39
C SER A 482 -24.68 6.98 8.47
N ILE A 483 -24.33 5.70 8.37
CA ILE A 483 -25.01 4.75 7.47
C ILE A 483 -25.79 3.73 8.32
N PRO A 484 -27.12 3.85 8.42
CA PRO A 484 -27.94 2.92 9.19
C PRO A 484 -27.84 1.47 8.68
N GLY A 485 -27.67 0.51 9.59
CA GLY A 485 -27.60 -0.91 9.24
C GLY A 485 -26.26 -1.39 8.67
N LEU A 486 -25.25 -0.52 8.62
CA LEU A 486 -23.90 -0.92 8.21
C LEU A 486 -23.23 -1.74 9.32
N GLU A 487 -22.81 -2.96 9.00
CA GLU A 487 -22.10 -3.82 9.94
C GLU A 487 -20.64 -3.41 10.08
N LEU A 488 -20.17 -3.33 11.33
CA LEU A 488 -18.81 -2.96 11.66
C LEU A 488 -18.06 -4.12 12.33
N GLY A 489 -16.78 -4.22 11.99
CA GLY A 489 -15.85 -5.13 12.63
C GLY A 489 -15.42 -4.65 14.02
N ARG A 490 -14.68 -5.52 14.72
CA ARG A 490 -14.27 -5.36 16.13
C ARG A 490 -13.52 -4.04 16.44
N LYS A 491 -12.86 -3.43 15.45
CA LYS A 491 -12.09 -2.18 15.61
C LYS A 491 -12.75 -0.97 14.93
N GLY A 492 -14.05 -1.04 14.65
CA GLY A 492 -14.78 0.02 13.95
C GLY A 492 -14.50 0.05 12.43
N THR A 493 -13.86 -0.97 11.87
CA THR A 493 -13.72 -1.14 10.42
C THR A 493 -15.03 -1.56 9.80
N ILE A 494 -15.28 -1.22 8.54
CA ILE A 494 -16.47 -1.72 7.82
C ILE A 494 -16.27 -3.21 7.54
N ALA A 495 -17.28 -4.03 7.91
CA ALA A 495 -17.30 -5.44 7.57
C ALA A 495 -17.68 -5.62 6.09
N VAL A 496 -16.88 -6.38 5.34
CA VAL A 496 -17.10 -6.68 3.93
C VAL A 496 -16.92 -8.17 3.66
N ASN A 497 -17.62 -8.65 2.63
CA ASN A 497 -17.41 -10.00 2.11
C ASN A 497 -16.15 -10.09 1.22
N GLU A 498 -15.89 -11.26 0.65
CA GLU A 498 -14.76 -11.47 -0.27
C GLU A 498 -14.77 -10.54 -1.49
N ASN A 499 -15.91 -10.00 -1.90
CA ASN A 499 -16.10 -9.09 -3.03
C ASN A 499 -16.04 -7.61 -2.64
N MET A 500 -15.56 -7.27 -1.44
CA MET A 500 -15.53 -5.92 -0.88
C MET A 500 -16.93 -5.28 -0.72
N GLN A 501 -18.01 -6.05 -0.76
CA GLN A 501 -19.39 -5.58 -0.53
C GLN A 501 -19.69 -5.61 0.96
N SER A 502 -20.31 -4.56 1.47
CA SER A 502 -20.76 -4.46 2.87
C SER A 502 -22.05 -5.24 3.13
N SER A 503 -22.60 -5.11 4.35
CA SER A 503 -23.94 -5.62 4.68
C SER A 503 -25.07 -4.96 3.85
N ILE A 504 -24.80 -3.82 3.20
CA ILE A 504 -25.74 -3.08 2.36
C ILE A 504 -25.37 -3.31 0.88
N PRO A 505 -26.28 -3.88 0.06
CA PRO A 505 -25.95 -4.33 -1.31
C PRO A 505 -25.42 -3.26 -2.27
N THR A 506 -25.77 -1.99 -2.06
CA THR A 506 -25.31 -0.85 -2.88
C THR A 506 -23.99 -0.25 -2.39
N ILE A 507 -23.50 -0.67 -1.22
CA ILE A 507 -22.34 -0.09 -0.56
C ILE A 507 -21.19 -1.09 -0.53
N TYR A 508 -20.06 -0.68 -1.07
CA TYR A 508 -18.78 -1.37 -1.04
C TYR A 508 -17.79 -0.58 -0.20
N ALA A 509 -16.76 -1.22 0.32
CA ALA A 509 -15.70 -0.53 1.05
C ALA A 509 -14.35 -1.19 0.81
N GLY A 510 -13.26 -0.40 0.93
CA GLY A 510 -11.90 -0.92 0.77
C GLY A 510 -10.82 0.03 1.29
N GLY A 511 -9.59 -0.48 1.40
CA GLY A 511 -8.48 0.22 2.00
C GLY A 511 -8.52 0.22 3.53
N ASP A 512 -7.95 1.24 4.14
CA ASP A 512 -7.74 1.25 5.59
C ASP A 512 -9.04 1.29 6.41
N ILE A 513 -10.14 1.76 5.84
CA ILE A 513 -11.47 1.70 6.50
C ILE A 513 -11.93 0.24 6.75
N VAL A 514 -11.43 -0.71 5.98
CA VAL A 514 -11.70 -2.15 6.10
C VAL A 514 -10.57 -2.88 6.82
N ARG A 515 -9.31 -2.57 6.47
CA ARG A 515 -8.13 -3.32 6.94
C ARG A 515 -7.52 -2.78 8.22
N GLY A 516 -7.83 -1.54 8.62
CA GLY A 516 -6.96 -0.75 9.48
C GLY A 516 -5.77 -0.20 8.67
N GLY A 517 -4.74 0.31 9.34
CA GLY A 517 -3.57 0.84 8.62
C GLY A 517 -2.86 -0.24 7.78
N ALA A 518 -2.80 -0.04 6.45
CA ALA A 518 -2.21 -0.96 5.50
C ALA A 518 -1.25 -0.24 4.52
N THR A 519 -0.98 -0.82 3.36
CA THR A 519 -0.11 -0.20 2.34
C THR A 519 -0.95 0.40 1.22
N VAL A 520 -0.38 1.39 0.52
CA VAL A 520 -0.99 2.05 -0.65
C VAL A 520 -1.50 1.02 -1.66
N ILE A 521 -0.66 0.05 -2.03
CA ILE A 521 -1.00 -0.94 -3.05
C ILE A 521 -2.06 -1.95 -2.60
N LEU A 522 -2.13 -2.30 -1.31
CA LEU A 522 -3.20 -3.15 -0.77
C LEU A 522 -4.54 -2.42 -0.82
N ALA A 523 -4.55 -1.13 -0.47
CA ALA A 523 -5.73 -0.30 -0.59
C ALA A 523 -6.20 -0.17 -2.05
N MET A 524 -5.27 0.01 -2.98
CA MET A 524 -5.58 0.00 -4.42
C MET A 524 -6.15 -1.34 -4.88
N GLY A 525 -5.61 -2.46 -4.41
CA GLY A 525 -6.12 -3.80 -4.69
C GLY A 525 -7.56 -4.00 -4.25
N ASP A 526 -7.93 -3.49 -3.08
CA ASP A 526 -9.32 -3.50 -2.60
C ASP A 526 -10.23 -2.67 -3.51
N GLY A 527 -9.79 -1.47 -3.91
CA GLY A 527 -10.51 -0.61 -4.84
C GLY A 527 -10.79 -1.31 -6.17
N ARG A 528 -9.79 -1.97 -6.75
CA ARG A 528 -9.95 -2.76 -7.98
C ARG A 528 -10.96 -3.90 -7.83
N LYS A 529 -10.86 -4.64 -6.73
CA LYS A 529 -11.75 -5.77 -6.45
C LYS A 529 -13.18 -5.31 -6.27
N ALA A 530 -13.40 -4.21 -5.54
CA ALA A 530 -14.70 -3.58 -5.38
C ALA A 530 -15.26 -3.08 -6.73
N ALA A 531 -14.43 -2.45 -7.56
CA ALA A 531 -14.84 -1.97 -8.88
C ALA A 531 -15.30 -3.10 -9.79
N ALA A 532 -14.55 -4.20 -9.87
CA ALA A 532 -14.92 -5.37 -10.65
C ALA A 532 -16.24 -5.98 -10.17
N SER A 533 -16.43 -6.08 -8.86
CA SER A 533 -17.65 -6.64 -8.26
C SER A 533 -18.87 -5.73 -8.46
N MET A 534 -18.71 -4.42 -8.24
CA MET A 534 -19.78 -3.44 -8.46
C MET A 534 -20.16 -3.38 -9.95
N HIS A 535 -19.18 -3.40 -10.85
CA HIS A 535 -19.45 -3.45 -12.30
C HIS A 535 -20.27 -4.68 -12.66
N ALA A 536 -19.90 -5.88 -12.19
CA ALA A 536 -20.67 -7.11 -12.44
C ALA A 536 -22.10 -7.01 -11.93
N GLN A 537 -22.33 -6.40 -10.76
CA GLN A 537 -23.67 -6.19 -10.20
C GLN A 537 -24.51 -5.18 -11.01
N LEU A 538 -23.92 -4.06 -11.43
CA LEU A 538 -24.63 -3.00 -12.13
C LEU A 538 -24.87 -3.34 -13.60
N SER A 539 -24.02 -4.14 -14.24
CA SER A 539 -24.16 -4.59 -15.63
C SER A 539 -25.21 -5.71 -15.79
N SER A 540 -25.57 -6.40 -14.71
CA SER A 540 -26.56 -7.49 -14.73
C SER A 540 -28.00 -7.00 -14.57
N LYS A 541 -28.23 -5.73 -14.36
CA LYS A 541 -29.51 -5.05 -14.23
C LYS A 541 -29.88 -4.34 -15.53
#